data_9db4d8b07794ac40b343f6dc8ab9e962
#
_entry.id   9db4d8b07794ac40b343f6dc8ab9e962
#
_cell.length_a   1.000
_cell.length_b   1.000
_cell.length_c   1.000
_cell.angle_alpha   90.00
_cell.angle_beta   90.00
_cell.angle_gamma   90.00
#
_symmetry.space_group_name_H-M   'P 1'
#
loop_
_entity.id
_entity.type
_entity.pdbx_description
1 polymer ?
#
loop_
_entity_poly.entity_id
_entity_poly.type
_entity_poly.pdbx_seq_one_letter_code
_entity_poly.pdbx_strand_id
1 'polypeptide(L)'
;MQIFNTMTRQKEEFVPQKEGEYRIYLCGPTVYNYIHIGNARPMIVFDTLRRYLEYCGNKVYYVSNITDIDDKLIKKGQEEGTSMQEVARKFEAEYIRDSDGLNVKAPTVRPRATEHIGEIIHIVKDLVDSGHAYVARNGDVYFRVKSDPGYGKLSHLNLDDLESGNRELRSRMDDDLKEDPADFAVWKAAKPGEPYWESPWGHGRPGWHIECSAMARKHLGKTIDLHAGGQDLIFPHHENEIAQSECANGCTFSRYWMHNGFLNINNEKMSKSANNFFTVREIADKYGYEPIRYFMLTAGYRMPLNYTVELIESCKNSLERMYTCRDNLDFAIEHAHGTDTALVEKCGDARKKFKAAMDDDLNTPDALAAIFDLVKDINTLSDASDKATLETAAKTFDELTGVLGLLYNRKKTDAIPAEVTALVQERAAAKKAKDWGRADAIRAQLTEMGWSVTDTAQGPKIAKL
;
A
#
# COMPACT_ATOMS: atom_id res chain seq x y z
N MET A 1 -17.43 -10.85 0.66
CA MET A 1 -16.86 -9.48 0.56
C MET A 1 -17.34 -8.83 -0.72
N GLN A 2 -17.78 -7.58 -0.66
CA GLN A 2 -18.09 -6.75 -1.85
C GLN A 2 -16.95 -5.77 -2.09
N ILE A 3 -16.67 -5.46 -3.36
CA ILE A 3 -15.72 -4.44 -3.78
C ILE A 3 -16.34 -3.57 -4.87
N PHE A 4 -15.95 -2.31 -4.94
CA PHE A 4 -16.33 -1.44 -6.05
C PHE A 4 -15.45 -1.76 -7.26
N ASN A 5 -16.07 -2.28 -8.32
CA ASN A 5 -15.40 -2.57 -9.58
C ASN A 5 -15.42 -1.32 -10.48
N THR A 6 -14.25 -0.78 -10.79
CA THR A 6 -14.13 0.41 -11.65
C THR A 6 -14.69 0.17 -13.05
N MET A 7 -14.60 -1.06 -13.57
CA MET A 7 -15.10 -1.45 -14.88
C MET A 7 -16.63 -1.25 -14.99
N THR A 8 -17.37 -1.71 -13.98
CA THR A 8 -18.83 -1.67 -13.97
C THR A 8 -19.40 -0.47 -13.23
N ARG A 9 -18.54 0.24 -12.43
CA ARG A 9 -18.92 1.33 -11.53
C ARG A 9 -19.95 0.92 -10.46
N GLN A 10 -19.91 -0.34 -10.05
CA GLN A 10 -20.82 -0.89 -9.05
C GLN A 10 -20.07 -1.66 -7.99
N LYS A 11 -20.67 -1.80 -6.80
CA LYS A 11 -20.21 -2.78 -5.81
C LYS A 11 -20.66 -4.16 -6.25
N GLU A 12 -19.75 -5.09 -6.30
CA GLU A 12 -19.95 -6.46 -6.72
C GLU A 12 -19.35 -7.44 -5.72
N GLU A 13 -19.87 -8.65 -5.69
CA GLU A 13 -19.26 -9.71 -4.90
C GLU A 13 -17.89 -10.09 -5.49
N PHE A 14 -16.85 -10.04 -4.65
CA PHE A 14 -15.50 -10.36 -5.06
C PHE A 14 -15.28 -11.88 -5.00
N VAL A 15 -15.45 -12.54 -6.12
CA VAL A 15 -15.35 -13.99 -6.27
C VAL A 15 -14.13 -14.34 -7.12
N PRO A 16 -13.17 -15.11 -6.60
CA PRO A 16 -11.99 -15.51 -7.38
C PRO A 16 -12.34 -16.57 -8.43
N GLN A 17 -11.49 -16.71 -9.45
CA GLN A 17 -11.61 -17.77 -10.48
C GLN A 17 -11.47 -19.16 -9.88
N LYS A 18 -10.63 -19.28 -8.85
CA LYS A 18 -10.41 -20.52 -8.10
C LYS A 18 -10.75 -20.28 -6.64
N GLU A 19 -11.70 -21.03 -6.13
CA GLU A 19 -12.14 -20.94 -4.74
C GLU A 19 -10.96 -20.98 -3.77
N GLY A 20 -10.94 -20.03 -2.84
CA GLY A 20 -9.88 -19.89 -1.83
C GLY A 20 -8.55 -19.35 -2.34
N GLU A 21 -8.45 -18.90 -3.62
CA GLU A 21 -7.20 -18.40 -4.20
C GLU A 21 -7.46 -17.13 -5.04
N TYR A 22 -6.84 -16.01 -4.67
CA TYR A 22 -6.92 -14.74 -5.41
C TYR A 22 -5.61 -14.44 -6.14
N ARG A 23 -5.71 -13.99 -7.40
CA ARG A 23 -4.61 -13.55 -8.24
C ARG A 23 -4.72 -12.06 -8.49
N ILE A 24 -3.84 -11.30 -7.85
CA ILE A 24 -3.88 -9.83 -7.81
C ILE A 24 -2.62 -9.26 -8.45
N TYR A 25 -2.79 -8.32 -9.36
CA TYR A 25 -1.71 -7.52 -9.92
C TYR A 25 -1.86 -6.06 -9.49
N LEU A 26 -0.82 -5.51 -8.87
CA LEU A 26 -0.70 -4.09 -8.56
C LEU A 26 0.40 -3.48 -9.43
N CYS A 27 0.07 -2.46 -10.24
CA CYS A 27 1.09 -1.70 -10.94
C CYS A 27 2.09 -1.08 -9.97
N GLY A 28 3.36 -1.46 -10.12
CA GLY A 28 4.46 -0.95 -9.32
C GLY A 28 5.04 0.36 -9.86
N PRO A 29 5.97 0.98 -9.15
CA PRO A 29 6.53 2.26 -9.54
C PRO A 29 7.61 2.14 -10.62
N THR A 30 7.81 3.24 -11.36
CA THR A 30 9.04 3.49 -12.10
C THR A 30 10.11 3.99 -11.13
N VAL A 31 11.20 3.26 -10.99
CA VAL A 31 12.22 3.48 -9.93
C VAL A 31 13.31 4.46 -10.35
N TYR A 32 12.93 5.71 -10.64
CA TYR A 32 13.85 6.78 -11.02
C TYR A 32 14.12 7.81 -9.90
N ASN A 33 13.37 7.74 -8.80
CA ASN A 33 13.50 8.66 -7.64
C ASN A 33 12.87 8.02 -6.41
N TYR A 34 13.06 8.65 -5.23
CA TYR A 34 12.29 8.33 -4.02
C TYR A 34 10.79 8.41 -4.32
N ILE A 35 10.02 7.48 -3.73
CA ILE A 35 8.56 7.50 -3.84
C ILE A 35 7.98 8.69 -3.08
N HIS A 36 7.01 9.35 -3.70
CA HIS A 36 6.24 10.39 -3.01
C HIS A 36 5.09 9.77 -2.19
N ILE A 37 4.56 10.56 -1.25
CA ILE A 37 3.50 10.07 -0.34
C ILE A 37 2.27 9.52 -1.07
N GLY A 38 1.94 10.02 -2.25
CA GLY A 38 0.86 9.49 -3.09
C GLY A 38 1.09 8.06 -3.57
N ASN A 39 2.36 7.65 -3.79
CA ASN A 39 2.70 6.28 -4.16
C ASN A 39 2.51 5.28 -3.00
N ALA A 40 2.60 5.75 -1.74
CA ALA A 40 2.36 4.90 -0.58
C ALA A 40 0.90 4.44 -0.49
N ARG A 41 -0.05 5.21 -1.04
CA ARG A 41 -1.48 4.92 -0.92
C ARG A 41 -1.87 3.58 -1.54
N PRO A 42 -1.63 3.32 -2.84
CA PRO A 42 -1.93 2.01 -3.43
C PRO A 42 -1.19 0.86 -2.72
N MET A 43 0.06 1.07 -2.33
CA MET A 43 0.84 0.06 -1.60
C MET A 43 0.14 -0.37 -0.31
N ILE A 44 -0.32 0.57 0.51
CA ILE A 44 -0.95 0.32 1.81
C ILE A 44 -2.37 -0.23 1.63
N VAL A 45 -3.17 0.35 0.72
CA VAL A 45 -4.55 -0.08 0.46
C VAL A 45 -4.60 -1.53 -0.01
N PHE A 46 -3.79 -1.89 -0.99
CA PHE A 46 -3.84 -3.24 -1.56
C PHE A 46 -3.06 -4.27 -0.73
N ASP A 47 -2.08 -3.86 0.10
CA ASP A 47 -1.54 -4.69 1.17
C ASP A 47 -2.60 -5.01 2.23
N THR A 48 -3.42 -4.04 2.58
CA THR A 48 -4.53 -4.22 3.54
C THR A 48 -5.61 -5.17 2.98
N LEU A 49 -5.96 -5.03 1.69
CA LEU A 49 -6.83 -5.99 1.01
C LEU A 49 -6.25 -7.41 1.05
N ARG A 50 -4.96 -7.56 0.70
CA ARG A 50 -4.26 -8.85 0.77
C ARG A 50 -4.32 -9.45 2.16
N ARG A 51 -3.98 -8.67 3.21
CA ARG A 51 -4.01 -9.13 4.60
C ARG A 51 -5.41 -9.55 5.02
N TYR A 52 -6.43 -8.82 4.60
CA TYR A 52 -7.81 -9.16 4.91
C TYR A 52 -8.27 -10.45 4.22
N LEU A 53 -7.94 -10.66 2.95
CA LEU A 53 -8.24 -11.90 2.24
C LEU A 53 -7.53 -13.11 2.89
N GLU A 54 -6.26 -12.93 3.29
CA GLU A 54 -5.49 -13.95 4.02
C GLU A 54 -6.11 -14.22 5.41
N TYR A 55 -6.55 -13.19 6.11
CA TYR A 55 -7.29 -13.30 7.38
C TYR A 55 -8.60 -14.10 7.23
N CYS A 56 -9.29 -13.96 6.12
CA CYS A 56 -10.47 -14.76 5.77
C CYS A 56 -10.14 -16.19 5.33
N GLY A 57 -8.87 -16.61 5.39
CA GLY A 57 -8.44 -17.99 5.08
C GLY A 57 -8.11 -18.23 3.61
N ASN A 58 -8.04 -17.19 2.79
CA ASN A 58 -7.71 -17.33 1.37
C ASN A 58 -6.20 -17.26 1.12
N LYS A 59 -5.75 -17.88 0.04
CA LYS A 59 -4.41 -17.73 -0.51
C LYS A 59 -4.40 -16.56 -1.50
N VAL A 60 -3.40 -15.69 -1.41
CA VAL A 60 -3.28 -14.54 -2.32
C VAL A 60 -1.95 -14.61 -3.06
N TYR A 61 -2.03 -14.74 -4.39
CA TYR A 61 -0.90 -14.53 -5.28
C TYR A 61 -0.86 -13.06 -5.67
N TYR A 62 0.08 -12.34 -5.08
CA TYR A 62 0.21 -10.90 -5.22
C TYR A 62 1.45 -10.55 -6.02
N VAL A 63 1.26 -9.97 -7.19
CA VAL A 63 2.34 -9.52 -8.08
C VAL A 63 2.35 -8.00 -8.11
N SER A 64 3.53 -7.41 -7.89
CA SER A 64 3.75 -5.98 -8.06
C SER A 64 5.10 -5.78 -8.73
N ASN A 65 5.10 -5.19 -9.90
CA ASN A 65 6.29 -5.05 -10.72
C ASN A 65 7.20 -3.89 -10.30
N ILE A 66 8.40 -3.89 -10.87
CA ILE A 66 9.31 -2.74 -10.92
C ILE A 66 9.50 -2.37 -12.39
N THR A 67 9.16 -1.14 -12.74
CA THR A 67 9.52 -0.54 -14.03
C THR A 67 10.94 0.01 -13.92
N ASP A 68 11.90 -0.77 -14.34
CA ASP A 68 13.33 -0.48 -14.29
C ASP A 68 13.92 -0.05 -15.67
N ILE A 69 13.05 0.20 -16.64
CA ILE A 69 13.34 0.81 -17.94
C ILE A 69 12.25 1.82 -18.31
N ASP A 70 12.62 3.08 -18.51
CA ASP A 70 11.71 4.17 -18.88
C ASP A 70 12.52 5.39 -19.35
N ASP A 71 11.90 6.29 -20.12
CA ASP A 71 12.53 7.54 -20.56
C ASP A 71 13.08 8.39 -19.40
N LYS A 72 12.37 8.39 -18.22
CA LYS A 72 12.81 9.12 -17.02
C LYS A 72 14.06 8.53 -16.41
N LEU A 73 14.20 7.20 -16.42
CA LEU A 73 15.40 6.49 -15.94
C LEU A 73 16.61 6.77 -16.84
N ILE A 74 16.41 6.71 -18.15
CA ILE A 74 17.46 6.99 -19.14
C ILE A 74 17.95 8.43 -18.95
N LYS A 75 17.03 9.39 -18.91
CA LYS A 75 17.35 10.81 -18.69
C LYS A 75 18.09 11.04 -17.37
N LYS A 76 17.61 10.42 -16.29
CA LYS A 76 18.21 10.53 -14.96
C LYS A 76 19.65 9.99 -14.93
N GLY A 77 19.90 8.83 -15.58
CA GLY A 77 21.24 8.28 -15.75
C GLY A 77 22.17 9.24 -16.47
N GLN A 78 21.72 9.84 -17.57
CA GLN A 78 22.47 10.85 -18.30
C GLN A 78 22.79 12.09 -17.47
N GLU A 79 21.81 12.60 -16.70
CA GLU A 79 21.97 13.76 -15.82
C GLU A 79 22.95 13.50 -14.66
N GLU A 80 22.95 12.28 -14.11
CA GLU A 80 23.85 11.89 -13.00
C GLU A 80 25.20 11.33 -13.50
N GLY A 81 25.41 11.18 -14.79
CA GLY A 81 26.64 10.62 -15.37
C GLY A 81 26.82 9.14 -15.04
N THR A 82 25.73 8.41 -14.87
CA THR A 82 25.71 6.97 -14.52
C THR A 82 24.81 6.19 -15.48
N SER A 83 24.78 4.87 -15.36
CA SER A 83 23.91 4.03 -16.18
C SER A 83 22.45 4.07 -15.65
N MET A 84 21.49 3.88 -16.57
CA MET A 84 20.09 3.68 -16.22
C MET A 84 19.92 2.55 -15.19
N GLN A 85 20.66 1.46 -15.36
CA GLN A 85 20.61 0.29 -14.47
C GLN A 85 21.07 0.62 -13.05
N GLU A 86 22.09 1.46 -12.89
CA GLU A 86 22.56 1.89 -11.56
C GLU A 86 21.52 2.79 -10.88
N VAL A 87 20.89 3.71 -11.63
CA VAL A 87 19.77 4.52 -11.14
C VAL A 87 18.62 3.61 -10.68
N ALA A 88 18.21 2.66 -11.52
CA ALA A 88 17.13 1.74 -11.21
C ALA A 88 17.42 0.92 -9.94
N ARG A 89 18.60 0.31 -9.82
CA ARG A 89 19.00 -0.47 -8.64
C ARG A 89 19.00 0.37 -7.35
N LYS A 90 19.53 1.60 -7.43
CA LYS A 90 19.54 2.53 -6.30
C LYS A 90 18.13 2.81 -5.80
N PHE A 91 17.24 3.24 -6.67
CA PHE A 91 15.89 3.65 -6.26
C PHE A 91 14.95 2.47 -6.02
N GLU A 92 15.20 1.30 -6.62
CA GLU A 92 14.52 0.06 -6.22
C GLU A 92 14.85 -0.30 -4.76
N ALA A 93 16.12 -0.22 -4.36
CA ALA A 93 16.51 -0.47 -2.96
C ALA A 93 15.84 0.51 -2.00
N GLU A 94 15.76 1.80 -2.36
CA GLU A 94 15.07 2.81 -1.57
C GLU A 94 13.54 2.58 -1.52
N TYR A 95 12.94 2.14 -2.62
CA TYR A 95 11.54 1.75 -2.67
C TYR A 95 11.24 0.57 -1.74
N ILE A 96 12.09 -0.46 -1.75
CA ILE A 96 11.95 -1.63 -0.86
C ILE A 96 12.07 -1.19 0.59
N ARG A 97 13.05 -0.35 0.92
CA ARG A 97 13.23 0.19 2.27
C ARG A 97 11.99 0.96 2.77
N ASP A 98 11.41 1.82 1.93
CA ASP A 98 10.19 2.54 2.29
C ASP A 98 8.98 1.60 2.40
N SER A 99 8.88 0.58 1.55
CA SER A 99 7.85 -0.47 1.63
C SER A 99 7.92 -1.24 2.96
N ASP A 100 9.13 -1.65 3.35
CA ASP A 100 9.36 -2.37 4.61
C ASP A 100 9.05 -1.45 5.81
N GLY A 101 9.48 -0.19 5.75
CA GLY A 101 9.15 0.82 6.76
C GLY A 101 7.64 1.00 6.95
N LEU A 102 6.88 1.01 5.86
CA LEU A 102 5.41 1.07 5.87
C LEU A 102 4.74 -0.26 6.25
N ASN A 103 5.50 -1.30 6.59
CA ASN A 103 5.01 -2.65 6.88
C ASN A 103 4.16 -3.25 5.73
N VAL A 104 4.52 -2.94 4.49
CA VAL A 104 3.91 -3.55 3.30
C VAL A 104 4.53 -4.93 3.11
N LYS A 105 3.72 -5.98 3.07
CA LYS A 105 4.20 -7.35 2.83
C LYS A 105 4.88 -7.44 1.45
N ALA A 106 6.04 -8.08 1.39
CA ALA A 106 6.67 -8.38 0.13
C ALA A 106 5.69 -9.10 -0.82
N PRO A 107 5.60 -8.71 -2.09
CA PRO A 107 4.74 -9.40 -3.05
C PRO A 107 5.20 -10.86 -3.24
N THR A 108 4.29 -11.72 -3.69
CA THR A 108 4.64 -13.11 -4.03
C THR A 108 5.70 -13.15 -5.12
N VAL A 109 5.57 -12.23 -6.09
CA VAL A 109 6.58 -12.01 -7.14
C VAL A 109 6.72 -10.51 -7.37
N ARG A 110 7.97 -10.04 -7.46
CA ARG A 110 8.32 -8.65 -7.83
C ARG A 110 9.10 -8.69 -9.13
N PRO A 111 8.41 -8.80 -10.28
CA PRO A 111 9.09 -8.91 -11.57
C PRO A 111 9.65 -7.55 -12.02
N ARG A 112 10.81 -7.54 -12.66
CA ARG A 112 11.38 -6.36 -13.31
C ARG A 112 11.11 -6.41 -14.81
N ALA A 113 10.81 -5.28 -15.41
CA ALA A 113 10.55 -5.19 -16.86
C ALA A 113 11.75 -5.69 -17.68
N THR A 114 13.00 -5.33 -17.29
CA THR A 114 14.22 -5.77 -17.99
C THR A 114 14.47 -7.28 -17.92
N GLU A 115 13.91 -7.98 -16.95
CA GLU A 115 14.01 -9.44 -16.83
C GLU A 115 12.92 -10.18 -17.63
N HIS A 116 11.99 -9.44 -18.27
CA HIS A 116 10.81 -9.98 -18.97
C HIS A 116 10.74 -9.57 -20.45
N ILE A 117 11.86 -9.15 -21.03
CA ILE A 117 11.94 -8.69 -22.44
C ILE A 117 11.45 -9.76 -23.40
N GLY A 118 11.75 -11.04 -23.16
CA GLY A 118 11.29 -12.14 -23.99
C GLY A 118 9.77 -12.27 -23.99
N GLU A 119 9.14 -12.17 -22.84
CA GLU A 119 7.68 -12.18 -22.68
C GLU A 119 7.02 -10.97 -23.34
N ILE A 120 7.66 -9.79 -23.22
CA ILE A 120 7.20 -8.56 -23.86
C ILE A 120 7.24 -8.67 -25.38
N ILE A 121 8.37 -9.12 -25.95
CA ILE A 121 8.51 -9.34 -27.39
C ILE A 121 7.47 -10.34 -27.88
N HIS A 122 7.19 -11.39 -27.08
CA HIS A 122 6.21 -12.40 -27.45
C HIS A 122 4.79 -11.81 -27.57
N ILE A 123 4.34 -11.03 -26.57
CA ILE A 123 3.00 -10.42 -26.61
C ILE A 123 2.90 -9.36 -27.72
N VAL A 124 3.95 -8.56 -27.95
CA VAL A 124 3.98 -7.60 -29.05
C VAL A 124 3.91 -8.33 -30.40
N LYS A 125 4.60 -9.47 -30.53
CA LYS A 125 4.52 -10.30 -31.74
C LYS A 125 3.11 -10.84 -31.95
N ASP A 126 2.45 -11.36 -30.90
CA ASP A 126 1.06 -11.81 -30.97
C ASP A 126 0.13 -10.69 -31.50
N LEU A 127 0.34 -9.43 -31.05
CA LEU A 127 -0.43 -8.27 -31.50
C LEU A 127 -0.15 -7.89 -32.96
N VAL A 128 1.10 -7.96 -33.40
CA VAL A 128 1.46 -7.69 -34.81
C VAL A 128 0.89 -8.77 -35.73
N ASP A 129 1.06 -10.04 -35.38
CA ASP A 129 0.59 -11.17 -36.17
C ASP A 129 -0.96 -11.20 -36.32
N SER A 130 -1.67 -10.71 -35.28
CA SER A 130 -3.14 -10.59 -35.29
C SER A 130 -3.68 -9.30 -35.94
N GLY A 131 -2.78 -8.36 -36.33
CA GLY A 131 -3.15 -7.10 -36.94
C GLY A 131 -3.59 -6.00 -35.97
N HIS A 132 -3.46 -6.23 -34.64
CA HIS A 132 -3.73 -5.22 -33.62
C HIS A 132 -2.57 -4.25 -33.38
N ALA A 133 -1.38 -4.57 -33.90
CA ALA A 133 -0.24 -3.66 -33.88
C ALA A 133 0.44 -3.63 -35.26
N TYR A 134 1.21 -2.58 -35.51
CA TYR A 134 1.95 -2.39 -36.76
C TYR A 134 3.36 -1.83 -36.49
N VAL A 135 4.26 -2.12 -37.42
CA VAL A 135 5.64 -1.63 -37.37
C VAL A 135 5.76 -0.35 -38.21
N ALA A 136 6.16 0.73 -37.54
CA ALA A 136 6.40 2.00 -38.19
C ALA A 136 7.77 2.01 -38.92
N ARG A 137 7.95 2.96 -39.87
CA ARG A 137 9.16 3.08 -40.71
C ARG A 137 10.48 3.27 -39.92
N ASN A 138 10.43 3.72 -38.68
CA ASN A 138 11.59 3.89 -37.80
C ASN A 138 11.87 2.68 -36.91
N GLY A 139 11.05 1.61 -36.98
CA GLY A 139 11.17 0.42 -36.15
C GLY A 139 10.36 0.46 -34.84
N ASP A 140 9.65 1.54 -34.55
CA ASP A 140 8.66 1.53 -33.46
C ASP A 140 7.51 0.58 -33.80
N VAL A 141 6.90 -0.02 -32.77
CA VAL A 141 5.68 -0.80 -32.93
C VAL A 141 4.56 -0.12 -32.14
N TYR A 142 3.49 0.21 -32.85
CA TYR A 142 2.33 0.86 -32.25
C TYR A 142 1.14 -0.11 -32.20
N PHE A 143 0.39 -0.05 -31.10
CA PHE A 143 -0.93 -0.67 -30.99
C PHE A 143 -1.94 0.19 -31.78
N ARG A 144 -2.73 -0.48 -32.61
CA ARG A 144 -3.78 0.16 -33.42
C ARG A 144 -5.07 0.23 -32.61
N VAL A 145 -5.31 1.38 -31.95
CA VAL A 145 -6.45 1.57 -31.02
C VAL A 145 -7.79 1.26 -31.69
N LYS A 146 -8.01 1.69 -32.93
CA LYS A 146 -9.22 1.42 -33.70
C LYS A 146 -9.46 -0.04 -34.05
N SER A 147 -8.49 -0.92 -33.83
CA SER A 147 -8.65 -2.37 -34.01
C SER A 147 -9.31 -3.06 -32.81
N ASP A 148 -9.41 -2.38 -31.67
CA ASP A 148 -10.12 -2.85 -30.48
C ASP A 148 -11.45 -2.11 -30.32
N PRO A 149 -12.58 -2.73 -30.69
CA PRO A 149 -13.89 -2.08 -30.53
C PRO A 149 -14.31 -1.87 -29.08
N GLY A 150 -13.59 -2.49 -28.13
CA GLY A 150 -13.81 -2.35 -26.69
C GLY A 150 -12.95 -1.29 -26.02
N TYR A 151 -12.10 -0.58 -26.77
CA TYR A 151 -11.24 0.44 -26.21
C TYR A 151 -12.04 1.57 -25.53
N GLY A 152 -11.63 1.95 -24.34
CA GLY A 152 -12.35 2.96 -23.53
C GLY A 152 -13.33 2.37 -22.53
N LYS A 153 -13.46 1.05 -22.42
CA LYS A 153 -14.48 0.41 -21.56
C LYS A 153 -14.21 0.58 -20.07
N LEU A 154 -12.96 0.71 -19.63
CA LEU A 154 -12.59 0.94 -18.21
C LEU A 154 -12.71 2.42 -17.85
N SER A 155 -12.17 3.29 -18.69
CA SER A 155 -12.18 4.74 -18.49
C SER A 155 -13.52 5.37 -18.78
N HIS A 156 -14.40 4.66 -19.54
CA HIS A 156 -15.66 5.15 -20.08
C HIS A 156 -15.48 6.39 -20.99
N LEU A 157 -14.32 6.48 -21.63
CA LEU A 157 -13.99 7.51 -22.60
C LEU A 157 -14.41 7.05 -24.00
N ASN A 158 -15.03 7.95 -24.76
CA ASN A 158 -15.28 7.73 -26.17
C ASN A 158 -14.05 8.18 -26.97
N LEU A 159 -13.64 7.42 -27.99
CA LEU A 159 -12.54 7.78 -28.88
C LEU A 159 -12.76 9.15 -29.56
N ASP A 160 -14.02 9.47 -29.93
CA ASP A 160 -14.37 10.75 -30.54
C ASP A 160 -14.11 11.95 -29.58
N ASP A 161 -14.27 11.73 -28.26
CA ASP A 161 -13.96 12.75 -27.25
C ASP A 161 -12.46 12.95 -27.09
N LEU A 162 -11.66 11.90 -27.27
CA LEU A 162 -10.19 11.97 -27.25
C LEU A 162 -9.64 12.75 -28.45
N GLU A 163 -10.25 12.61 -29.63
CA GLU A 163 -9.88 13.38 -30.82
C GLU A 163 -10.22 14.86 -30.69
N SER A 164 -11.33 15.22 -30.01
CA SER A 164 -11.82 16.59 -29.87
C SER A 164 -11.18 17.38 -28.71
N GLY A 165 -10.76 16.69 -27.61
CA GLY A 165 -10.35 17.32 -26.36
C GLY A 165 -8.86 17.50 -26.16
N ASN A 166 -7.99 16.79 -26.86
CA ASN A 166 -6.56 16.73 -26.58
C ASN A 166 -5.68 17.43 -27.62
N ARG A 167 -5.80 18.75 -27.75
CA ARG A 167 -4.81 19.56 -28.50
C ARG A 167 -3.38 19.44 -27.92
N GLU A 168 -3.22 19.12 -26.62
CA GLU A 168 -1.91 18.93 -25.99
C GLU A 168 -1.24 17.60 -26.34
N LEU A 169 -1.98 16.55 -26.69
CA LEU A 169 -1.44 15.29 -27.19
C LEU A 169 -0.94 15.40 -28.64
N ARG A 170 -1.43 16.39 -29.41
CA ARG A 170 -1.07 16.59 -30.83
C ARG A 170 0.26 17.30 -31.07
N SER A 171 0.99 17.74 -30.05
CA SER A 171 2.16 18.64 -30.23
C SER A 171 3.53 17.96 -30.17
N ARG A 172 3.66 16.67 -30.42
CA ARG A 172 4.96 15.98 -30.45
C ARG A 172 5.27 15.39 -31.80
N MET A 173 6.54 15.47 -32.20
CA MET A 173 7.14 15.10 -33.50
C MET A 173 6.92 13.66 -34.00
N ASP A 174 6.10 12.85 -33.34
CA ASP A 174 5.82 11.45 -33.69
C ASP A 174 4.53 11.26 -34.51
N ASP A 175 3.77 12.32 -34.80
CA ASP A 175 2.47 12.23 -35.50
C ASP A 175 2.58 11.63 -36.93
N ASP A 176 3.75 11.78 -37.59
CA ASP A 176 3.97 11.25 -38.91
C ASP A 176 4.25 9.72 -38.95
N LEU A 177 4.45 9.09 -37.80
CA LEU A 177 4.76 7.66 -37.65
C LEU A 177 3.56 6.80 -37.33
N LYS A 178 2.51 7.42 -36.79
CA LYS A 178 1.28 6.74 -36.36
C LYS A 178 0.23 6.73 -37.45
N GLU A 179 -0.51 5.62 -37.56
CA GLU A 179 -1.70 5.54 -38.42
C GLU A 179 -2.85 6.38 -37.84
N ASP A 180 -2.95 6.45 -36.52
CA ASP A 180 -3.94 7.24 -35.78
C ASP A 180 -3.29 7.93 -34.57
N PRO A 181 -3.65 9.18 -34.23
CA PRO A 181 -3.10 9.89 -33.07
C PRO A 181 -3.33 9.18 -31.72
N ALA A 182 -4.39 8.36 -31.62
CA ALA A 182 -4.69 7.59 -30.41
C ALA A 182 -3.79 6.36 -30.24
N ASP A 183 -3.09 5.92 -31.30
CA ASP A 183 -2.23 4.74 -31.23
C ASP A 183 -1.07 4.98 -30.26
N PHE A 184 -0.65 3.94 -29.55
CA PHE A 184 0.40 4.04 -28.55
C PHE A 184 1.50 3.01 -28.74
N ALA A 185 2.73 3.38 -28.36
CA ALA A 185 3.90 2.52 -28.57
C ALA A 185 3.87 1.32 -27.61
N VAL A 186 4.02 0.11 -28.17
CA VAL A 186 4.23 -1.15 -27.45
C VAL A 186 5.69 -1.58 -27.49
N TRP A 187 6.45 -1.13 -28.55
CA TRP A 187 7.89 -1.27 -28.66
C TRP A 187 8.45 0.02 -29.25
N LYS A 188 9.53 0.53 -28.67
CA LYS A 188 10.19 1.76 -29.11
C LYS A 188 11.57 1.42 -29.69
N ALA A 189 11.84 1.83 -30.93
CA ALA A 189 13.16 1.73 -31.54
C ALA A 189 14.19 2.50 -30.69
N ALA A 190 15.36 1.92 -30.46
CA ALA A 190 16.39 2.54 -29.65
C ALA A 190 17.03 3.72 -30.40
N LYS A 191 17.20 4.84 -29.68
CA LYS A 191 17.99 5.96 -30.16
C LYS A 191 19.48 5.75 -29.87
N PRO A 192 20.40 6.41 -30.61
CA PRO A 192 21.81 6.31 -30.31
C PRO A 192 22.14 6.61 -28.84
N GLY A 193 22.83 5.66 -28.18
CA GLY A 193 23.23 5.78 -26.78
C GLY A 193 22.18 5.33 -25.77
N GLU A 194 20.98 4.92 -26.20
CA GLU A 194 19.98 4.31 -25.32
C GLU A 194 20.23 2.81 -25.11
N PRO A 195 19.83 2.23 -23.98
CA PRO A 195 19.82 0.78 -23.80
C PRO A 195 18.79 0.15 -24.75
N TYR A 196 19.12 -1.03 -25.27
CA TYR A 196 18.26 -1.75 -26.21
C TYR A 196 18.37 -3.26 -26.06
N TRP A 197 17.37 -3.93 -26.61
CA TRP A 197 17.33 -5.38 -26.80
C TRP A 197 17.03 -5.68 -28.26
N GLU A 198 17.52 -6.82 -28.72
CA GLU A 198 17.20 -7.32 -30.07
C GLU A 198 15.74 -7.78 -30.12
N SER A 199 15.06 -7.45 -31.19
CA SER A 199 13.69 -7.86 -31.48
C SER A 199 13.50 -8.13 -32.97
N PRO A 200 12.38 -8.75 -33.38
CA PRO A 200 12.04 -8.90 -34.80
C PRO A 200 11.92 -7.58 -35.57
N TRP A 201 11.77 -6.47 -34.87
CA TRP A 201 11.60 -5.13 -35.45
C TRP A 201 12.90 -4.28 -35.38
N GLY A 202 14.00 -4.88 -34.93
CA GLY A 202 15.28 -4.23 -34.72
C GLY A 202 15.58 -3.95 -33.24
N HIS A 203 16.65 -3.19 -33.00
CA HIS A 203 17.03 -2.78 -31.63
C HIS A 203 16.03 -1.81 -31.06
N GLY A 204 15.55 -2.10 -29.83
CA GLY A 204 14.55 -1.28 -29.17
C GLY A 204 14.33 -1.65 -27.71
N ARG A 205 13.30 -1.09 -27.14
CA ARG A 205 12.89 -1.27 -25.74
C ARG A 205 11.37 -1.28 -25.60
N PRO A 206 10.83 -1.81 -24.48
CA PRO A 206 9.40 -1.82 -24.25
C PRO A 206 8.75 -0.43 -24.26
N GLY A 207 7.51 -0.37 -24.74
CA GLY A 207 6.59 0.68 -24.36
C GLY A 207 6.13 0.50 -22.91
N TRP A 208 5.76 1.58 -22.24
CA TRP A 208 5.43 1.53 -20.80
C TRP A 208 4.26 0.60 -20.45
N HIS A 209 3.24 0.52 -21.30
CA HIS A 209 2.01 -0.23 -21.00
C HIS A 209 2.14 -1.74 -21.20
N ILE A 210 3.01 -2.17 -22.11
CA ILE A 210 3.15 -3.59 -22.45
C ILE A 210 3.85 -4.41 -21.35
N GLU A 211 4.65 -3.76 -20.52
CA GLU A 211 5.38 -4.39 -19.43
C GLU A 211 4.46 -5.13 -18.48
N CYS A 212 3.44 -4.42 -17.95
CA CYS A 212 2.47 -4.97 -17.00
C CYS A 212 1.63 -6.09 -17.65
N SER A 213 1.20 -5.93 -18.91
CA SER A 213 0.47 -6.98 -19.63
C SER A 213 1.29 -8.27 -19.76
N ALA A 214 2.58 -8.15 -20.08
CA ALA A 214 3.47 -9.30 -20.23
C ALA A 214 3.78 -9.98 -18.89
N MET A 215 4.08 -9.19 -17.86
CA MET A 215 4.40 -9.69 -16.52
C MET A 215 3.16 -10.32 -15.84
N ALA A 216 1.97 -9.71 -16.00
CA ALA A 216 0.73 -10.29 -15.49
C ALA A 216 0.42 -11.65 -16.17
N ARG A 217 0.52 -11.72 -17.52
CA ARG A 217 0.34 -12.96 -18.28
C ARG A 217 1.31 -14.05 -17.81
N LYS A 218 2.57 -13.70 -17.58
CA LYS A 218 3.62 -14.65 -17.16
C LYS A 218 3.37 -15.23 -15.77
N HIS A 219 3.04 -14.39 -14.80
CA HIS A 219 3.00 -14.77 -13.38
C HIS A 219 1.62 -15.16 -12.87
N LEU A 220 0.55 -14.62 -13.47
CA LEU A 220 -0.82 -14.83 -13.01
C LEU A 220 -1.72 -15.50 -14.06
N GLY A 221 -1.28 -15.55 -15.33
CA GLY A 221 -2.04 -16.13 -16.43
C GLY A 221 -2.75 -15.08 -17.29
N LYS A 222 -3.51 -15.56 -18.28
CA LYS A 222 -4.18 -14.71 -19.29
C LYS A 222 -5.31 -13.88 -18.69
N THR A 223 -6.00 -14.43 -17.70
CA THR A 223 -7.05 -13.78 -16.92
C THR A 223 -6.66 -13.77 -15.46
N ILE A 224 -6.76 -12.61 -14.81
CA ILE A 224 -6.49 -12.43 -13.38
C ILE A 224 -7.78 -12.07 -12.63
N ASP A 225 -7.77 -12.21 -11.30
CA ASP A 225 -8.96 -11.86 -10.51
C ASP A 225 -9.07 -10.34 -10.35
N LEU A 226 -7.99 -9.67 -9.96
CA LEU A 226 -7.98 -8.24 -9.69
C LEU A 226 -6.76 -7.58 -10.28
N HIS A 227 -6.99 -6.49 -11.00
CA HIS A 227 -5.96 -5.50 -11.34
C HIS A 227 -6.20 -4.20 -10.55
N ALA A 228 -5.14 -3.64 -9.98
CA ALA A 228 -5.24 -2.54 -9.04
C ALA A 228 -4.19 -1.45 -9.29
N GLY A 229 -4.52 -0.22 -8.88
CA GLY A 229 -3.60 0.93 -8.98
C GLY A 229 -4.20 2.24 -8.49
N GLY A 230 -3.55 3.35 -8.77
CA GLY A 230 -4.08 4.69 -8.57
C GLY A 230 -5.10 5.07 -9.65
N GLN A 231 -6.02 6.00 -9.35
CA GLN A 231 -6.98 6.51 -10.33
C GLN A 231 -6.32 7.15 -11.56
N ASP A 232 -5.12 7.66 -11.45
CA ASP A 232 -4.31 8.21 -12.54
C ASP A 232 -3.89 7.16 -13.57
N LEU A 233 -3.90 5.88 -13.19
CA LEU A 233 -3.58 4.78 -14.08
C LEU A 233 -4.79 4.27 -14.88
N ILE A 234 -6.03 4.63 -14.53
CA ILE A 234 -7.23 4.21 -15.26
C ILE A 234 -7.05 4.50 -16.75
N PHE A 235 -6.64 5.74 -17.08
CA PHE A 235 -6.32 6.17 -18.42
C PHE A 235 -5.03 7.01 -18.45
N PRO A 236 -4.11 6.73 -19.37
CA PRO A 236 -4.24 5.70 -20.43
C PRO A 236 -3.73 4.30 -20.03
N HIS A 237 -3.04 4.12 -18.89
CA HIS A 237 -2.22 2.94 -18.61
C HIS A 237 -3.03 1.63 -18.58
N HIS A 238 -4.02 1.53 -17.69
CA HIS A 238 -4.82 0.32 -17.54
C HIS A 238 -5.75 0.06 -18.73
N GLU A 239 -6.27 1.12 -19.36
CA GLU A 239 -7.02 0.96 -20.61
C GLU A 239 -6.15 0.34 -21.71
N ASN A 240 -4.91 0.80 -21.84
CA ASN A 240 -3.97 0.26 -22.82
C ASN A 240 -3.56 -1.18 -22.48
N GLU A 241 -3.42 -1.52 -21.19
CA GLU A 241 -3.15 -2.89 -20.77
C GLU A 241 -4.30 -3.85 -21.12
N ILE A 242 -5.56 -3.40 -20.97
CA ILE A 242 -6.73 -4.17 -21.38
C ILE A 242 -6.65 -4.46 -22.88
N ALA A 243 -6.50 -3.42 -23.68
CA ALA A 243 -6.44 -3.55 -25.14
C ALA A 243 -5.34 -4.52 -25.57
N GLN A 244 -4.12 -4.35 -25.04
CA GLN A 244 -2.99 -5.24 -25.32
C GLN A 244 -3.27 -6.69 -24.91
N SER A 245 -3.72 -6.88 -23.67
CA SER A 245 -3.87 -8.21 -23.09
C SER A 245 -5.03 -8.97 -23.74
N GLU A 246 -6.18 -8.32 -23.96
CA GLU A 246 -7.36 -8.98 -24.52
C GLU A 246 -7.19 -9.26 -26.00
N CYS A 247 -6.65 -8.34 -26.78
CA CYS A 247 -6.34 -8.58 -28.19
C CYS A 247 -5.28 -9.68 -28.41
N ALA A 248 -4.26 -9.76 -27.55
CA ALA A 248 -3.25 -10.80 -27.65
C ALA A 248 -3.72 -12.17 -27.14
N ASN A 249 -4.62 -12.20 -26.15
CA ASN A 249 -5.02 -13.45 -25.49
C ASN A 249 -6.39 -13.99 -25.94
N GLY A 250 -7.25 -13.16 -26.54
CA GLY A 250 -8.60 -13.51 -26.93
C GLY A 250 -9.56 -13.77 -25.75
N CYS A 251 -9.27 -13.23 -24.57
CA CYS A 251 -10.07 -13.41 -23.36
C CYS A 251 -9.95 -12.19 -22.43
N THR A 252 -10.88 -12.05 -21.48
CA THR A 252 -10.87 -11.00 -20.47
C THR A 252 -9.55 -10.98 -19.69
N PHE A 253 -8.94 -9.83 -19.57
CA PHE A 253 -7.67 -9.65 -18.86
C PHE A 253 -7.85 -9.69 -17.34
N SER A 254 -8.71 -8.84 -16.79
CA SER A 254 -8.99 -8.83 -15.35
C SER A 254 -10.49 -8.81 -15.09
N ARG A 255 -10.94 -9.61 -14.12
CA ARG A 255 -12.35 -9.71 -13.75
C ARG A 255 -12.82 -8.49 -12.95
N TYR A 256 -11.94 -7.96 -12.10
CA TYR A 256 -12.21 -6.82 -11.25
C TYR A 256 -11.09 -5.77 -11.36
N TRP A 257 -11.48 -4.51 -11.20
CA TRP A 257 -10.58 -3.36 -11.25
C TRP A 257 -10.82 -2.47 -10.04
N MET A 258 -9.76 -2.25 -9.26
CA MET A 258 -9.84 -1.37 -8.09
C MET A 258 -8.82 -0.24 -8.20
N HIS A 259 -9.29 0.99 -7.93
CA HIS A 259 -8.45 2.18 -8.00
C HIS A 259 -8.61 3.02 -6.73
N ASN A 260 -7.48 3.37 -6.12
CA ASN A 260 -7.48 4.31 -5.01
C ASN A 260 -7.52 5.75 -5.51
N GLY A 261 -8.20 6.61 -4.74
CA GLY A 261 -8.30 8.04 -5.03
C GLY A 261 -6.97 8.78 -4.90
N PHE A 262 -6.93 10.02 -5.39
CA PHE A 262 -5.77 10.89 -5.31
C PHE A 262 -5.42 11.27 -3.87
N LEU A 263 -4.15 11.65 -3.68
CA LEU A 263 -3.69 12.31 -2.48
C LEU A 263 -3.38 13.77 -2.80
N ASN A 264 -4.05 14.67 -2.07
CA ASN A 264 -3.83 16.11 -2.13
C ASN A 264 -2.94 16.54 -0.97
N ILE A 265 -2.28 17.68 -1.13
CA ILE A 265 -1.48 18.33 -0.10
C ILE A 265 -2.11 19.70 0.17
N ASN A 266 -2.57 19.95 1.40
CA ASN A 266 -3.25 21.20 1.76
C ASN A 266 -4.37 21.58 0.79
N ASN A 267 -5.20 20.59 0.38
CA ASN A 267 -6.30 20.72 -0.59
C ASN A 267 -5.87 21.02 -2.03
N GLU A 268 -4.59 20.96 -2.35
CA GLU A 268 -4.07 21.15 -3.69
C GLU A 268 -3.49 19.85 -4.26
N LYS A 269 -3.57 19.68 -5.59
CA LYS A 269 -2.92 18.58 -6.27
C LYS A 269 -1.40 18.68 -6.07
N MET A 270 -0.79 17.54 -5.67
CA MET A 270 0.65 17.47 -5.49
C MET A 270 1.39 17.69 -6.81
N SER A 271 2.34 18.63 -6.84
CA SER A 271 3.23 18.85 -7.98
C SER A 271 4.58 19.41 -7.55
N LYS A 272 5.62 19.10 -8.30
CA LYS A 272 6.97 19.66 -8.05
C LYS A 272 7.00 21.20 -8.26
N SER A 273 6.22 21.69 -9.21
CA SER A 273 6.13 23.14 -9.50
C SER A 273 5.43 23.94 -8.41
N ALA A 274 4.51 23.34 -7.67
CA ALA A 274 3.83 23.96 -6.54
C ALA A 274 4.63 23.90 -5.22
N ASN A 275 5.82 23.29 -5.23
CA ASN A 275 6.67 23.08 -4.06
C ASN A 275 5.94 22.38 -2.88
N ASN A 276 4.93 21.54 -3.23
CA ASN A 276 4.14 20.74 -2.30
C ASN A 276 4.36 19.23 -2.50
N PHE A 277 5.55 18.85 -2.98
CA PHE A 277 5.94 17.48 -3.23
C PHE A 277 6.73 16.92 -2.04
N PHE A 278 6.18 15.91 -1.37
CA PHE A 278 6.81 15.24 -0.24
C PHE A 278 7.08 13.79 -0.56
N THR A 279 8.30 13.33 -0.28
CA THR A 279 8.64 11.92 -0.33
C THR A 279 8.12 11.21 0.93
N VAL A 280 7.89 9.91 0.83
CA VAL A 280 7.58 9.06 2.00
C VAL A 280 8.68 9.18 3.04
N ARG A 281 9.95 9.22 2.61
CA ARG A 281 11.12 9.32 3.46
C ARG A 281 11.14 10.59 4.31
N GLU A 282 10.92 11.75 3.72
CA GLU A 282 10.90 13.03 4.43
C GLU A 282 9.83 13.07 5.52
N ILE A 283 8.66 12.49 5.28
CA ILE A 283 7.59 12.42 6.29
C ILE A 283 7.95 11.38 7.36
N ALA A 284 8.49 10.22 6.95
CA ALA A 284 8.87 9.16 7.87
C ALA A 284 10.01 9.54 8.81
N ASP A 285 11.00 10.32 8.33
CA ASP A 285 12.10 10.82 9.16
C ASP A 285 11.60 11.75 10.28
N LYS A 286 10.48 12.45 10.07
CA LYS A 286 9.88 13.36 11.05
C LYS A 286 8.85 12.68 11.97
N TYR A 287 8.01 11.81 11.42
CA TYR A 287 6.84 11.27 12.13
C TYR A 287 6.87 9.75 12.31
N GLY A 288 7.78 9.04 11.63
CA GLY A 288 7.78 7.59 11.51
C GLY A 288 6.93 7.08 10.35
N TYR A 289 7.16 5.86 9.94
CA TYR A 289 6.42 5.23 8.83
C TYR A 289 4.99 4.83 9.22
N GLU A 290 4.79 4.37 10.45
CA GLU A 290 3.49 3.85 10.87
C GLU A 290 2.36 4.90 10.89
N PRO A 291 2.59 6.17 11.31
CA PRO A 291 1.60 7.23 11.14
C PRO A 291 1.19 7.46 9.69
N ILE A 292 2.10 7.27 8.71
CA ILE A 292 1.77 7.35 7.29
C ILE A 292 0.82 6.21 6.92
N ARG A 293 1.12 4.98 7.34
CA ARG A 293 0.24 3.84 7.12
C ARG A 293 -1.15 4.07 7.72
N TYR A 294 -1.20 4.48 8.97
CA TYR A 294 -2.46 4.78 9.65
C TYR A 294 -3.27 5.85 8.91
N PHE A 295 -2.60 6.95 8.52
CA PHE A 295 -3.21 8.05 7.77
C PHE A 295 -3.88 7.56 6.48
N MET A 296 -3.23 6.68 5.70
CA MET A 296 -3.81 6.15 4.47
C MET A 296 -5.09 5.32 4.69
N LEU A 297 -5.30 4.81 5.91
CA LEU A 297 -6.46 3.99 6.30
C LEU A 297 -7.60 4.81 6.93
N THR A 298 -7.40 6.12 7.17
CA THR A 298 -8.42 6.97 7.82
C THR A 298 -9.57 7.37 6.92
N ALA A 299 -9.46 7.16 5.61
CA ALA A 299 -10.50 7.45 4.62
C ALA A 299 -10.74 6.25 3.73
N GLY A 300 -11.95 6.10 3.21
CA GLY A 300 -12.25 5.09 2.18
C GLY A 300 -11.28 5.21 1.01
N TYR A 301 -10.77 4.09 0.51
CA TYR A 301 -9.66 4.08 -0.45
C TYR A 301 -9.96 4.82 -1.76
N ARG A 302 -11.22 4.86 -2.20
CA ARG A 302 -11.65 5.56 -3.43
C ARG A 302 -11.75 7.07 -3.27
N MET A 303 -11.91 7.56 -2.04
CA MET A 303 -12.07 8.99 -1.78
C MET A 303 -10.73 9.71 -1.89
N PRO A 304 -10.70 10.97 -2.36
CA PRO A 304 -9.51 11.79 -2.24
C PRO A 304 -9.08 11.90 -0.77
N LEU A 305 -7.77 11.85 -0.51
CA LEU A 305 -7.20 12.00 0.82
C LEU A 305 -6.35 13.26 0.85
N ASN A 306 -6.54 14.09 1.85
CA ASN A 306 -5.80 15.35 1.98
C ASN A 306 -4.77 15.25 3.10
N TYR A 307 -3.49 15.36 2.75
CA TYR A 307 -2.40 15.38 3.72
C TYR A 307 -2.22 16.79 4.28
N THR A 308 -2.19 16.89 5.61
CA THR A 308 -1.72 18.05 6.36
C THR A 308 -0.86 17.59 7.54
N VAL A 309 -0.06 18.50 8.10
CA VAL A 309 0.77 18.21 9.28
C VAL A 309 -0.10 17.85 10.48
N GLU A 310 -1.20 18.55 10.69
CA GLU A 310 -2.11 18.32 11.81
C GLU A 310 -2.74 16.93 11.74
N LEU A 311 -3.08 16.47 10.54
CA LEU A 311 -3.67 15.14 10.35
C LEU A 311 -2.65 14.03 10.64
N ILE A 312 -1.41 14.14 10.19
CA ILE A 312 -0.40 13.10 10.50
C ILE A 312 -0.05 13.06 11.99
N GLU A 313 -0.02 14.21 12.68
CA GLU A 313 0.16 14.29 14.12
C GLU A 313 -1.03 13.67 14.88
N SER A 314 -2.25 13.91 14.43
CA SER A 314 -3.45 13.24 14.97
C SER A 314 -3.41 11.73 14.77
N CYS A 315 -2.91 11.25 13.62
CA CYS A 315 -2.70 9.82 13.37
C CYS A 315 -1.68 9.22 14.35
N LYS A 316 -0.57 9.93 14.58
CA LYS A 316 0.44 9.51 15.57
C LYS A 316 -0.18 9.39 16.97
N ASN A 317 -0.94 10.38 17.43
CA ASN A 317 -1.62 10.35 18.72
C ASN A 317 -2.63 9.18 18.82
N SER A 318 -3.32 8.87 17.74
CA SER A 318 -4.24 7.73 17.69
C SER A 318 -3.51 6.39 17.81
N LEU A 319 -2.36 6.24 17.16
CA LEU A 319 -1.50 5.07 17.31
C LEU A 319 -0.95 4.94 18.74
N GLU A 320 -0.51 6.04 19.36
CA GLU A 320 -0.03 6.05 20.74
C GLU A 320 -1.09 5.56 21.72
N ARG A 321 -2.36 5.92 21.49
CA ARG A 321 -3.49 5.40 22.29
C ARG A 321 -3.66 3.89 22.13
N MET A 322 -3.50 3.36 20.91
CA MET A 322 -3.55 1.91 20.67
C MET A 322 -2.37 1.19 21.34
N TYR A 323 -1.15 1.71 21.23
CA TYR A 323 0.03 1.17 21.92
C TYR A 323 -0.17 1.15 23.43
N THR A 324 -0.60 2.28 24.00
CA THR A 324 -0.87 2.41 25.43
C THR A 324 -1.93 1.39 25.90
N CYS A 325 -3.01 1.23 25.16
CA CYS A 325 -4.03 0.23 25.48
C CYS A 325 -3.44 -1.19 25.51
N ARG A 326 -2.63 -1.53 24.52
CA ARG A 326 -2.02 -2.88 24.41
C ARG A 326 -1.00 -3.14 25.53
N ASP A 327 -0.20 -2.13 25.91
CA ASP A 327 0.75 -2.22 27.02
C ASP A 327 0.05 -2.29 28.37
N ASN A 328 -1.08 -1.57 28.53
CA ASN A 328 -1.92 -1.68 29.73
C ASN A 328 -2.53 -3.07 29.84
N LEU A 329 -2.93 -3.66 28.72
CA LEU A 329 -3.51 -4.99 28.68
C LEU A 329 -2.48 -6.07 29.06
N ASP A 330 -1.20 -5.95 28.66
CA ASP A 330 -0.15 -6.85 29.12
C ASP A 330 0.05 -6.77 30.63
N PHE A 331 0.11 -5.54 31.14
CA PHE A 331 0.21 -5.33 32.59
C PHE A 331 -0.99 -5.93 33.35
N ALA A 332 -2.21 -5.77 32.81
CA ALA A 332 -3.41 -6.35 33.40
C ALA A 332 -3.38 -7.90 33.39
N ILE A 333 -2.87 -8.52 32.32
CA ILE A 333 -2.70 -9.98 32.22
C ILE A 333 -1.74 -10.51 33.30
N GLU A 334 -0.62 -9.80 33.51
CA GLU A 334 0.39 -10.18 34.53
C GLU A 334 -0.17 -10.08 35.97
N HIS A 335 -1.10 -9.13 36.21
CA HIS A 335 -1.62 -8.81 37.54
C HIS A 335 -3.10 -9.16 37.69
N ALA A 336 -3.65 -10.03 36.83
CA ALA A 336 -5.05 -10.36 36.79
C ALA A 336 -5.54 -10.96 38.14
N HIS A 337 -6.62 -10.40 38.67
CA HIS A 337 -7.27 -10.86 39.89
C HIS A 337 -8.80 -10.81 39.79
N GLY A 338 -9.34 -10.31 38.71
CA GLY A 338 -10.75 -10.27 38.42
C GLY A 338 -11.35 -11.61 38.03
N THR A 339 -12.67 -11.67 37.94
CA THR A 339 -13.41 -12.89 37.56
C THR A 339 -14.45 -12.65 36.46
N ASP A 340 -14.57 -11.40 35.97
CA ASP A 340 -15.54 -11.05 34.93
C ASP A 340 -15.08 -11.52 33.54
N THR A 341 -16.03 -11.98 32.76
CA THR A 341 -15.82 -12.48 31.38
C THR A 341 -16.52 -11.63 30.31
N ALA A 342 -17.16 -10.52 30.69
CA ALA A 342 -17.94 -9.67 29.77
C ALA A 342 -17.14 -9.15 28.58
N LEU A 343 -15.82 -8.95 28.75
CA LEU A 343 -14.93 -8.51 27.67
C LEU A 343 -14.82 -9.52 26.52
N VAL A 344 -15.10 -10.83 26.76
CA VAL A 344 -15.12 -11.85 25.69
C VAL A 344 -16.20 -11.56 24.65
N GLU A 345 -17.41 -11.16 25.12
CA GLU A 345 -18.50 -10.76 24.22
C GLU A 345 -18.13 -9.52 23.41
N LYS A 346 -17.50 -8.53 24.04
CA LYS A 346 -17.01 -7.33 23.37
C LYS A 346 -15.97 -7.62 22.29
N CYS A 347 -15.08 -8.58 22.54
CA CYS A 347 -14.15 -9.08 21.53
C CYS A 347 -14.87 -9.70 20.32
N GLY A 348 -15.91 -10.48 20.58
CA GLY A 348 -16.77 -11.04 19.54
C GLY A 348 -17.48 -9.98 18.70
N ASP A 349 -18.01 -8.95 19.35
CA ASP A 349 -18.67 -7.83 18.69
C ASP A 349 -17.71 -6.98 17.86
N ALA A 350 -16.50 -6.73 18.38
CA ALA A 350 -15.46 -6.03 17.65
C ALA A 350 -15.07 -6.76 16.35
N ARG A 351 -14.88 -8.09 16.40
CA ARG A 351 -14.62 -8.92 15.21
C ARG A 351 -15.76 -8.84 14.19
N LYS A 352 -17.02 -8.90 14.63
CA LYS A 352 -18.19 -8.81 13.74
C LYS A 352 -18.25 -7.44 13.06
N LYS A 353 -18.09 -6.35 13.80
CA LYS A 353 -18.08 -4.97 13.26
C LYS A 353 -16.93 -4.78 12.29
N PHE A 354 -15.73 -5.19 12.67
CA PHE A 354 -14.53 -5.11 11.82
C PHE A 354 -14.71 -5.86 10.51
N LYS A 355 -15.19 -7.13 10.60
CA LYS A 355 -15.45 -7.93 9.42
C LYS A 355 -16.53 -7.32 8.52
N ALA A 356 -17.61 -6.81 9.08
CA ALA A 356 -18.67 -6.16 8.32
C ALA A 356 -18.15 -4.91 7.58
N ALA A 357 -17.31 -4.10 8.21
CA ALA A 357 -16.66 -2.95 7.59
C ALA A 357 -15.72 -3.37 6.44
N MET A 358 -14.86 -4.34 6.68
CA MET A 358 -13.92 -4.81 5.65
C MET A 358 -14.60 -5.53 4.49
N ASP A 359 -15.72 -6.21 4.74
CA ASP A 359 -16.54 -6.85 3.71
C ASP A 359 -17.31 -5.83 2.86
N ASP A 360 -17.48 -4.59 3.31
CA ASP A 360 -18.13 -3.51 2.58
C ASP A 360 -17.10 -2.58 1.90
N ASP A 361 -16.54 -3.04 0.81
CA ASP A 361 -15.64 -2.26 -0.06
C ASP A 361 -14.37 -1.78 0.67
N LEU A 362 -13.80 -2.63 1.51
CA LEU A 362 -12.58 -2.33 2.27
C LEU A 362 -12.72 -1.03 3.10
N ASN A 363 -13.82 -0.89 3.85
CA ASN A 363 -14.10 0.28 4.66
C ASN A 363 -13.20 0.34 5.90
N THR A 364 -11.96 0.77 5.70
CA THR A 364 -10.95 0.87 6.76
C THR A 364 -11.27 1.90 7.84
N PRO A 365 -11.97 3.03 7.58
CA PRO A 365 -12.43 3.93 8.64
C PRO A 365 -13.33 3.25 9.67
N ASP A 366 -14.33 2.50 9.24
CA ASP A 366 -15.23 1.79 10.15
C ASP A 366 -14.54 0.60 10.84
N ALA A 367 -13.58 -0.04 10.15
CA ALA A 367 -12.73 -1.04 10.76
C ALA A 367 -11.85 -0.45 11.89
N LEU A 368 -11.27 0.75 11.70
CA LEU A 368 -10.57 1.49 12.75
C LEU A 368 -11.52 1.87 13.90
N ALA A 369 -12.74 2.30 13.60
CA ALA A 369 -13.74 2.60 14.62
C ALA A 369 -14.07 1.37 15.50
N ALA A 370 -14.22 0.18 14.89
CA ALA A 370 -14.42 -1.06 15.61
C ALA A 370 -13.25 -1.40 16.56
N ILE A 371 -12.01 -1.12 16.14
CA ILE A 371 -10.82 -1.29 16.99
C ILE A 371 -10.84 -0.29 18.14
N PHE A 372 -11.22 0.98 17.93
CA PHE A 372 -11.31 1.96 19.01
C PHE A 372 -12.46 1.69 19.98
N ASP A 373 -13.58 1.12 19.53
CA ASP A 373 -14.62 0.60 20.42
C ASP A 373 -14.02 -0.47 21.34
N LEU A 374 -13.24 -1.41 20.79
CA LEU A 374 -12.56 -2.44 21.59
C LEU A 374 -11.55 -1.83 22.56
N VAL A 375 -10.76 -0.81 22.15
CA VAL A 375 -9.85 -0.07 23.06
C VAL A 375 -10.63 0.50 24.26
N LYS A 376 -11.80 1.09 24.03
CA LYS A 376 -12.64 1.62 25.09
C LYS A 376 -13.13 0.52 26.03
N ASP A 377 -13.60 -0.60 25.49
CA ASP A 377 -14.09 -1.74 26.27
C ASP A 377 -12.96 -2.37 27.09
N ILE A 378 -11.76 -2.56 26.50
CA ILE A 378 -10.57 -3.02 27.22
C ILE A 378 -10.25 -2.10 28.39
N ASN A 379 -10.12 -0.79 28.14
CA ASN A 379 -9.78 0.19 29.19
C ASN A 379 -10.82 0.25 30.32
N THR A 380 -12.07 -0.12 30.05
CA THR A 380 -13.15 -0.07 31.01
C THR A 380 -13.29 -1.36 31.83
N LEU A 381 -13.04 -2.52 31.20
CA LEU A 381 -13.37 -3.82 31.78
C LEU A 381 -12.15 -4.62 32.27
N SER A 382 -10.92 -4.20 31.94
CA SER A 382 -9.72 -4.99 32.25
C SER A 382 -9.53 -5.27 33.73
N ASP A 383 -9.82 -4.31 34.61
CA ASP A 383 -9.60 -4.46 36.05
C ASP A 383 -10.51 -5.53 36.68
N ALA A 384 -11.70 -5.73 36.14
CA ALA A 384 -12.68 -6.71 36.62
C ALA A 384 -12.49 -8.09 35.96
N SER A 385 -11.77 -8.16 34.85
CA SER A 385 -11.68 -9.36 34.01
C SER A 385 -10.70 -10.40 34.58
N ASP A 386 -11.00 -11.68 34.33
CA ASP A 386 -10.07 -12.77 34.58
C ASP A 386 -8.93 -12.81 33.52
N LYS A 387 -7.87 -13.54 33.84
CA LYS A 387 -6.68 -13.64 32.99
C LYS A 387 -6.98 -14.17 31.58
N ALA A 388 -7.81 -15.22 31.46
CA ALA A 388 -8.12 -15.84 30.18
C ALA A 388 -8.92 -14.88 29.27
N THR A 389 -9.79 -14.08 29.88
CA THR A 389 -10.54 -13.00 29.21
C THR A 389 -9.60 -11.91 28.69
N LEU A 390 -8.63 -11.47 29.50
CA LEU A 390 -7.63 -10.48 29.07
C LEU A 390 -6.72 -11.00 27.95
N GLU A 391 -6.29 -12.26 28.02
CA GLU A 391 -5.53 -12.90 26.96
C GLU A 391 -6.33 -13.00 25.64
N THR A 392 -7.65 -13.26 25.75
CA THR A 392 -8.57 -13.25 24.60
C THR A 392 -8.69 -11.86 23.99
N ALA A 393 -8.76 -10.81 24.82
CA ALA A 393 -8.80 -9.43 24.37
C ALA A 393 -7.48 -9.03 23.67
N ALA A 394 -6.33 -9.41 24.24
CA ALA A 394 -5.04 -9.17 23.64
C ALA A 394 -4.91 -9.83 22.26
N LYS A 395 -5.30 -11.10 22.16
CA LYS A 395 -5.30 -11.83 20.89
C LYS A 395 -6.22 -11.16 19.86
N THR A 396 -7.41 -10.74 20.26
CA THR A 396 -8.37 -10.07 19.37
C THR A 396 -7.81 -8.73 18.88
N PHE A 397 -7.26 -7.97 19.80
CA PHE A 397 -6.68 -6.66 19.46
C PHE A 397 -5.50 -6.79 18.48
N ASP A 398 -4.56 -7.72 18.74
CA ASP A 398 -3.43 -8.00 17.88
C ASP A 398 -3.86 -8.55 16.51
N GLU A 399 -4.91 -9.36 16.48
CA GLU A 399 -5.53 -9.90 15.27
C GLU A 399 -6.05 -8.77 14.37
N LEU A 400 -6.92 -7.90 14.89
CA LEU A 400 -7.56 -6.84 14.10
C LEU A 400 -6.59 -5.76 13.66
N THR A 401 -5.69 -5.33 14.55
CA THR A 401 -4.63 -4.36 14.19
C THR A 401 -3.64 -4.94 13.18
N GLY A 402 -3.34 -6.23 13.27
CA GLY A 402 -2.48 -6.96 12.34
C GLY A 402 -3.03 -7.04 10.92
N VAL A 403 -4.36 -7.16 10.74
CA VAL A 403 -5.01 -7.09 9.42
C VAL A 403 -4.79 -5.71 8.77
N LEU A 404 -4.84 -4.63 9.55
CA LEU A 404 -4.52 -3.28 9.07
C LEU A 404 -3.00 -3.03 8.96
N GLY A 405 -2.18 -3.98 9.43
CA GLY A 405 -0.71 -3.86 9.46
C GLY A 405 -0.21 -2.80 10.41
N LEU A 406 -0.96 -2.53 11.48
CA LEU A 406 -0.63 -1.57 12.54
C LEU A 406 0.01 -2.26 13.75
N LEU A 407 0.58 -1.49 14.65
CA LEU A 407 1.27 -1.88 15.89
C LEU A 407 2.47 -2.83 15.67
N TYR A 408 3.13 -2.72 14.53
CA TYR A 408 4.30 -3.53 14.19
C TYR A 408 5.61 -3.03 14.83
N ASN A 409 5.65 -1.80 15.34
CA ASN A 409 6.80 -1.23 16.04
C ASN A 409 6.77 -1.48 17.55
N ARG A 410 5.89 -2.39 18.01
CA ARG A 410 5.78 -2.70 19.42
C ARG A 410 7.11 -3.28 19.94
N LYS A 411 7.78 -2.53 20.77
CA LYS A 411 8.96 -3.02 21.48
C LYS A 411 8.48 -4.07 22.48
N LYS A 412 9.03 -5.28 22.44
CA LYS A 412 8.95 -6.16 23.60
C LYS A 412 9.57 -5.39 24.74
N THR A 413 8.89 -5.27 25.87
CA THR A 413 9.42 -4.65 27.08
C THR A 413 10.76 -5.29 27.37
N ASP A 414 11.85 -4.52 27.25
CA ASP A 414 13.14 -4.95 27.76
C ASP A 414 12.92 -5.34 29.23
N ALA A 415 13.59 -6.41 29.68
CA ALA A 415 13.50 -6.82 31.06
C ALA A 415 13.80 -5.61 31.94
N ILE A 416 12.86 -5.26 32.82
CA ILE A 416 13.03 -4.11 33.73
C ILE A 416 14.27 -4.38 34.57
N PRO A 417 15.28 -3.50 34.58
CA PRO A 417 16.46 -3.70 35.39
C PRO A 417 16.12 -3.90 36.86
N ALA A 418 16.80 -4.81 37.54
CA ALA A 418 16.58 -5.10 38.95
C ALA A 418 16.66 -3.84 39.83
N GLU A 419 17.54 -2.90 39.49
CA GLU A 419 17.66 -1.61 40.14
C GLU A 419 16.40 -0.74 40.03
N VAL A 420 15.81 -0.68 38.85
CA VAL A 420 14.53 0.05 38.59
C VAL A 420 13.43 -0.59 39.40
N THR A 421 13.33 -1.91 39.42
CA THR A 421 12.34 -2.65 40.21
C THR A 421 12.50 -2.37 41.70
N ALA A 422 13.74 -2.34 42.21
CA ALA A 422 14.01 -2.03 43.60
C ALA A 422 13.58 -0.59 43.97
N LEU A 423 13.89 0.40 43.13
CA LEU A 423 13.47 1.79 43.32
C LEU A 423 11.94 1.94 43.33
N VAL A 424 11.22 1.22 42.47
CA VAL A 424 9.75 1.25 42.44
C VAL A 424 9.16 0.64 43.70
N GLN A 425 9.73 -0.45 44.22
CA GLN A 425 9.31 -1.04 45.51
C GLN A 425 9.59 -0.08 46.70
N GLU A 426 10.74 0.58 46.70
CA GLU A 426 11.08 1.60 47.72
C GLU A 426 10.09 2.79 47.65
N ARG A 427 9.76 3.26 46.45
CA ARG A 427 8.76 4.32 46.24
C ARG A 427 7.39 3.90 46.81
N ALA A 428 6.97 2.67 46.54
CA ALA A 428 5.70 2.15 47.04
C ALA A 428 5.70 2.08 48.59
N ALA A 429 6.82 1.68 49.20
CA ALA A 429 6.99 1.67 50.67
C ALA A 429 6.95 3.10 51.24
N ALA A 430 7.64 4.07 50.63
CA ALA A 430 7.63 5.47 51.03
C ALA A 430 6.21 6.06 50.97
N LYS A 431 5.43 5.79 49.92
CA LYS A 431 4.02 6.20 49.81
C LYS A 431 3.16 5.59 50.91
N LYS A 432 3.34 4.31 51.25
CA LYS A 432 2.64 3.63 52.32
C LYS A 432 2.95 4.26 53.68
N ALA A 433 4.21 4.69 53.87
CA ALA A 433 4.63 5.42 55.06
C ALA A 433 4.22 6.91 55.05
N LYS A 434 3.56 7.41 54.00
CA LYS A 434 3.24 8.82 53.77
C LYS A 434 4.44 9.75 53.67
N ASP A 435 5.62 9.21 53.36
CA ASP A 435 6.86 9.98 53.04
C ASP A 435 6.80 10.40 51.55
N TRP A 436 6.07 11.46 51.29
CA TRP A 436 5.87 11.98 49.94
C TRP A 436 7.16 12.54 49.32
N GLY A 437 8.03 13.15 50.18
CA GLY A 437 9.32 13.70 49.72
C GLY A 437 10.22 12.61 49.18
N ARG A 438 10.32 11.46 49.86
CA ARG A 438 11.11 10.31 49.36
C ARG A 438 10.49 9.71 48.14
N ALA A 439 9.16 9.57 48.07
CA ALA A 439 8.45 9.03 46.92
C ALA A 439 8.66 9.87 45.63
N ASP A 440 8.67 11.20 45.79
CA ASP A 440 8.90 12.13 44.65
C ASP A 440 10.38 12.14 44.24
N ALA A 441 11.33 12.06 45.18
CA ALA A 441 12.76 11.95 44.87
C ALA A 441 13.05 10.67 44.04
N ILE A 442 12.47 9.54 44.44
CA ILE A 442 12.63 8.27 43.70
C ILE A 442 11.97 8.36 42.30
N ARG A 443 10.84 9.05 42.18
CA ARG A 443 10.20 9.27 40.88
C ARG A 443 11.09 10.09 39.95
N ALA A 444 11.74 11.14 40.45
CA ALA A 444 12.70 11.92 39.67
C ALA A 444 13.90 11.08 39.25
N GLN A 445 14.46 10.28 40.17
CA GLN A 445 15.57 9.37 39.87
C GLN A 445 15.22 8.36 38.78
N LEU A 446 14.02 7.74 38.84
CA LEU A 446 13.54 6.84 37.80
C LEU A 446 13.43 7.56 36.44
N THR A 447 12.97 8.83 36.44
CA THR A 447 12.88 9.64 35.23
C THR A 447 14.28 9.92 34.63
N GLU A 448 15.28 10.24 35.45
CA GLU A 448 16.68 10.43 35.01
C GLU A 448 17.28 9.13 34.46
N MET A 449 16.87 7.96 34.95
CA MET A 449 17.26 6.66 34.42
C MET A 449 16.47 6.27 33.14
N GLY A 450 15.60 7.12 32.64
CA GLY A 450 14.78 6.87 31.45
C GLY A 450 13.54 6.00 31.70
N TRP A 451 13.04 5.96 32.95
CA TRP A 451 11.87 5.16 33.33
C TRP A 451 10.77 6.03 33.94
N SER A 452 9.52 5.73 33.59
CA SER A 452 8.35 6.31 34.25
C SER A 452 7.66 5.28 35.14
N VAL A 453 7.03 5.76 36.22
CA VAL A 453 6.20 4.95 37.10
C VAL A 453 4.83 5.58 37.27
N THR A 454 3.78 4.83 36.97
CA THR A 454 2.38 5.23 37.13
C THR A 454 1.70 4.33 38.15
N ASP A 455 1.03 4.91 39.12
CA ASP A 455 0.28 4.13 40.11
C ASP A 455 -1.05 3.67 39.49
N THR A 456 -1.34 2.37 39.59
CA THR A 456 -2.60 1.77 39.16
C THR A 456 -3.25 1.02 40.28
N ALA A 457 -4.52 0.62 40.14
CA ALA A 457 -5.23 -0.20 41.14
C ALA A 457 -4.53 -1.56 41.38
N GLN A 458 -3.81 -2.07 40.37
CA GLN A 458 -3.07 -3.34 40.43
C GLN A 458 -1.62 -3.18 40.90
N GLY A 459 -1.17 -1.97 41.19
CA GLY A 459 0.21 -1.69 41.58
C GLY A 459 0.91 -0.67 40.66
N PRO A 460 2.21 -0.40 40.91
CA PRO A 460 2.97 0.55 40.11
C PRO A 460 3.31 -0.05 38.74
N LYS A 461 2.85 0.60 37.67
CA LYS A 461 3.23 0.28 36.28
C LYS A 461 4.51 1.02 35.93
N ILE A 462 5.50 0.28 35.44
CA ILE A 462 6.80 0.79 35.00
C ILE A 462 6.84 0.81 33.47
N ALA A 463 7.27 1.93 32.89
CA ALA A 463 7.47 2.05 31.46
C ALA A 463 8.77 2.81 31.15
N LYS A 464 9.43 2.47 30.04
CA LYS A 464 10.60 3.19 29.54
C LYS A 464 10.12 4.50 28.89
N LEU A 465 10.80 5.62 29.17
CA LEU A 465 10.50 6.94 28.60
C LEU A 465 10.95 7.07 27.14
#